data_f0298551e458f2cbdd25f25a41b47a8a
#
_entry.id   f0298551e458f2cbdd25f25a41b47a8a
#
_cell.length_a   1.000
_cell.length_b   1.000
_cell.length_c   1.000
_cell.angle_alpha   90.00
_cell.angle_beta   90.00
_cell.angle_gamma   90.00
#
_symmetry.space_group_name_H-M   'P 1'
#
loop_
_entity.id
_entity.type
_entity.pdbx_description
1 polymer ?
#
loop_
_entity_poly.entity_id
_entity_poly.type
_entity_poly.pdbx_seq_one_letter_code
_entity_poly.pdbx_strand_id
1 'polypeptide(L)'
;MRATGWLRRNGLAFGWFAFAAADLVFMLARPDLFRVPFFLLWISLVLVYGFRPWPRRHTLLVLAGTSAAVMGVVVIDGFQGDELTGKLVAVPLLALMFAAMAWHARRNAAQLEQVEAVAEMRASLLERQQQFVVDASHELRTPVTIARGHLELLRREHQEAPEVEVALDELARMDGILERLLFLARAPQSEFLVLREIDVEAFLGDVFLRWSEVAERTWRLQVDLTGLLPLDPDALRSALDALLENAVKYTDPGDVIELAAHADGVGGIVIEVSDSGAGIPSEALPHIFDRWARADSARTRDRGGAGLGLAIVVAVARAHGGRCSVKPLPHGTMFRLHLPVRVAGEHAPSPTPAAERELAGAGPGPALSEEGVDPVGSSLPEVRLT
;
A
#
# COMPACT_ATOMS: atom_id res chain seq x y z
N MET A 1 7.27 43.23 -8.06
CA MET A 1 6.90 41.80 -7.96
C MET A 1 5.81 41.45 -6.91
N ARG A 2 5.39 42.33 -5.98
CA ARG A 2 4.35 42.00 -4.96
C ARG A 2 2.90 42.20 -5.46
N ALA A 3 2.66 43.07 -6.43
CA ALA A 3 1.30 43.36 -6.95
C ALA A 3 0.72 42.28 -7.86
N THR A 4 1.56 41.61 -8.65
CA THR A 4 1.14 40.52 -9.55
C THR A 4 0.71 39.26 -8.84
N GLY A 5 1.32 38.94 -7.67
CA GLY A 5 0.94 37.80 -6.83
C GLY A 5 -0.37 37.99 -6.07
N TRP A 6 -0.75 39.22 -5.76
CA TRP A 6 -2.01 39.60 -5.11
C TRP A 6 -3.18 39.52 -6.09
N LEU A 7 -3.02 40.10 -7.30
CA LEU A 7 -4.01 40.02 -8.39
C LEU A 7 -4.28 38.54 -8.80
N ARG A 8 -3.25 37.71 -8.88
CA ARG A 8 -3.41 36.30 -9.20
C ARG A 8 -4.15 35.53 -8.10
N ARG A 9 -4.02 35.95 -6.83
CA ARG A 9 -4.73 35.37 -5.70
C ARG A 9 -6.16 35.82 -5.54
N ASN A 10 -6.51 37.03 -5.98
CA ASN A 10 -7.85 37.65 -5.79
C ASN A 10 -8.61 37.90 -7.10
N GLY A 11 -8.01 37.61 -8.26
CA GLY A 11 -8.57 37.87 -9.57
C GLY A 11 -9.97 37.28 -9.80
N LEU A 12 -10.19 36.04 -9.34
CA LEU A 12 -11.51 35.37 -9.42
C LEU A 12 -12.58 36.11 -8.61
N ALA A 13 -12.25 36.60 -7.41
CA ALA A 13 -13.19 37.36 -6.59
C ALA A 13 -13.52 38.71 -7.21
N PHE A 14 -12.52 39.45 -7.71
CA PHE A 14 -12.73 40.72 -8.40
C PHE A 14 -13.52 40.52 -9.68
N GLY A 15 -13.22 39.51 -10.49
CA GLY A 15 -13.99 39.17 -11.69
C GLY A 15 -15.45 38.90 -11.36
N TRP A 16 -15.69 38.14 -10.29
CA TRP A 16 -17.06 37.86 -9.85
C TRP A 16 -17.80 39.15 -9.38
N PHE A 17 -17.16 40.01 -8.59
CA PHE A 17 -17.78 41.29 -8.17
C PHE A 17 -18.13 42.18 -9.36
N ALA A 18 -17.26 42.28 -10.36
CA ALA A 18 -17.53 43.02 -11.58
C ALA A 18 -18.71 42.40 -12.36
N PHE A 19 -18.74 41.07 -12.48
CA PHE A 19 -19.86 40.34 -13.08
C PHE A 19 -21.18 40.61 -12.33
N ALA A 20 -21.16 40.44 -10.99
CA ALA A 20 -22.33 40.65 -10.15
C ALA A 20 -22.90 42.08 -10.24
N ALA A 21 -22.01 43.10 -10.30
CA ALA A 21 -22.41 44.47 -10.47
C ALA A 21 -23.05 44.70 -11.85
N ALA A 22 -22.46 44.18 -12.94
CA ALA A 22 -23.02 44.27 -14.28
C ALA A 22 -24.37 43.57 -14.39
N ASP A 23 -24.52 42.42 -13.77
CA ASP A 23 -25.72 41.62 -13.76
C ASP A 23 -26.88 42.32 -13.00
N LEU A 24 -26.59 42.97 -11.85
CA LEU A 24 -27.53 43.79 -11.11
C LEU A 24 -27.98 45.02 -11.92
N VAL A 25 -27.06 45.70 -12.62
CA VAL A 25 -27.41 46.85 -13.50
C VAL A 25 -28.27 46.35 -14.64
N PHE A 26 -27.99 45.19 -15.22
CA PHE A 26 -28.82 44.63 -16.30
C PHE A 26 -30.23 44.28 -15.81
N MET A 27 -30.37 43.72 -14.59
CA MET A 27 -31.68 43.46 -13.97
C MET A 27 -32.54 44.73 -13.84
N LEU A 28 -31.91 45.84 -13.47
CA LEU A 28 -32.59 47.12 -13.33
C LEU A 28 -32.98 47.75 -14.70
N ALA A 29 -32.13 47.58 -15.73
CA ALA A 29 -32.32 48.13 -17.05
C ALA A 29 -33.35 47.35 -17.89
N ARG A 30 -33.51 46.05 -17.65
CA ARG A 30 -34.37 45.15 -18.43
C ARG A 30 -35.20 44.23 -17.49
N PRO A 31 -36.24 44.77 -16.84
CA PRO A 31 -37.08 43.99 -15.91
C PRO A 31 -37.79 42.80 -16.57
N ASP A 32 -38.08 42.90 -17.87
CA ASP A 32 -38.66 41.83 -18.69
C ASP A 32 -37.80 40.55 -18.75
N LEU A 33 -36.49 40.66 -18.58
CA LEU A 33 -35.54 39.55 -18.61
C LEU A 33 -34.98 39.18 -17.22
N PHE A 34 -35.58 39.65 -16.14
CA PHE A 34 -35.11 39.51 -14.76
C PHE A 34 -34.70 38.06 -14.38
N ARG A 35 -35.44 37.06 -14.83
CA ARG A 35 -35.22 35.64 -14.39
C ARG A 35 -33.84 35.13 -14.75
N VAL A 36 -33.31 35.42 -15.94
CA VAL A 36 -32.02 34.88 -16.42
C VAL A 36 -30.86 35.41 -15.58
N PRO A 37 -30.62 36.72 -15.44
CA PRO A 37 -29.53 37.24 -14.63
C PRO A 37 -29.68 36.90 -13.15
N PHE A 38 -30.90 36.82 -12.61
CA PHE A 38 -31.16 36.40 -11.24
C PHE A 38 -30.55 35.00 -10.94
N PHE A 39 -30.79 34.00 -11.81
CA PHE A 39 -30.21 32.70 -11.63
C PHE A 39 -28.70 32.65 -11.90
N LEU A 40 -28.21 33.39 -12.89
CA LEU A 40 -26.79 33.46 -13.21
C LEU A 40 -25.97 34.03 -12.05
N LEU A 41 -26.47 35.01 -11.34
CA LEU A 41 -25.81 35.56 -10.16
C LEU A 41 -25.60 34.51 -9.08
N TRP A 42 -26.62 33.73 -8.77
CA TRP A 42 -26.51 32.67 -7.73
C TRP A 42 -25.66 31.48 -8.19
N ILE A 43 -25.79 31.07 -9.44
CA ILE A 43 -24.96 29.96 -10.00
C ILE A 43 -23.50 30.37 -10.01
N SER A 44 -23.18 31.61 -10.46
CA SER A 44 -21.80 32.10 -10.48
C SER A 44 -21.19 32.21 -9.09
N LEU A 45 -21.99 32.63 -8.09
CA LEU A 45 -21.54 32.66 -6.67
C LEU A 45 -21.19 31.29 -6.17
N VAL A 46 -22.04 30.28 -6.47
CA VAL A 46 -21.81 28.86 -6.11
C VAL A 46 -20.52 28.35 -6.76
N LEU A 47 -20.32 28.59 -8.05
CA LEU A 47 -19.13 28.14 -8.77
C LEU A 47 -17.86 28.79 -8.22
N VAL A 48 -17.83 30.11 -8.04
CA VAL A 48 -16.65 30.81 -7.52
C VAL A 48 -16.30 30.34 -6.10
N TYR A 49 -17.31 30.13 -5.27
CA TYR A 49 -17.09 29.59 -3.92
C TYR A 49 -16.57 28.14 -3.93
N GLY A 50 -17.06 27.30 -4.85
CA GLY A 50 -16.61 25.93 -5.02
C GLY A 50 -15.13 25.84 -5.40
N PHE A 51 -14.65 26.73 -6.26
CA PHE A 51 -13.22 26.79 -6.63
C PHE A 51 -12.35 27.36 -5.51
N ARG A 52 -12.88 28.26 -4.69
CA ARG A 52 -12.11 28.93 -3.65
C ARG A 52 -13.01 29.38 -2.50
N PRO A 53 -13.13 28.57 -1.45
CA PRO A 53 -13.92 28.93 -0.28
C PRO A 53 -13.33 30.14 0.44
N TRP A 54 -14.17 31.11 0.74
CA TRP A 54 -13.78 32.33 1.47
C TRP A 54 -13.86 32.13 2.99
N PRO A 55 -13.10 32.93 3.79
CA PRO A 55 -13.27 32.97 5.24
C PRO A 55 -14.72 33.29 5.63
N ARG A 56 -15.20 32.74 6.77
CA ARG A 56 -16.60 32.87 7.21
C ARG A 56 -17.13 34.30 7.14
N ARG A 57 -16.36 35.29 7.59
CA ARG A 57 -16.75 36.70 7.57
C ARG A 57 -17.01 37.20 6.18
N HIS A 58 -16.14 36.93 5.21
CA HIS A 58 -16.30 37.36 3.82
C HIS A 58 -17.48 36.64 3.15
N THR A 59 -17.69 35.34 3.40
CA THR A 59 -18.84 34.60 2.87
C THR A 59 -20.16 35.20 3.35
N LEU A 60 -20.27 35.50 4.67
CA LEU A 60 -21.48 36.11 5.22
C LEU A 60 -21.73 37.53 4.67
N LEU A 61 -20.68 38.34 4.53
CA LEU A 61 -20.79 39.69 3.97
C LEU A 61 -21.23 39.64 2.50
N VAL A 62 -20.64 38.76 1.70
CA VAL A 62 -21.01 38.61 0.28
C VAL A 62 -22.44 38.07 0.16
N LEU A 63 -22.80 37.06 0.94
CA LEU A 63 -24.16 36.53 0.92
C LEU A 63 -25.20 37.58 1.33
N ALA A 64 -24.95 38.30 2.43
CA ALA A 64 -25.85 39.34 2.91
C ALA A 64 -25.93 40.49 1.90
N GLY A 65 -24.80 40.95 1.36
CA GLY A 65 -24.76 42.02 0.37
C GLY A 65 -25.46 41.65 -0.94
N THR A 66 -25.21 40.43 -1.45
CA THR A 66 -25.88 39.94 -2.68
C THR A 66 -27.40 39.77 -2.45
N SER A 67 -27.81 39.21 -1.33
CA SER A 67 -29.21 39.02 -0.96
C SER A 67 -29.92 40.41 -0.83
N ALA A 68 -29.30 41.37 -0.17
CA ALA A 68 -29.86 42.72 0.00
C ALA A 68 -29.97 43.48 -1.36
N ALA A 69 -28.92 43.36 -2.19
CA ALA A 69 -28.94 43.99 -3.51
C ALA A 69 -30.04 43.41 -4.41
N VAL A 70 -30.14 42.08 -4.47
CA VAL A 70 -31.19 41.40 -5.27
C VAL A 70 -32.58 41.71 -4.71
N MET A 71 -32.75 41.72 -3.38
CA MET A 71 -34.01 42.09 -2.75
C MET A 71 -34.40 43.54 -3.07
N GLY A 72 -33.44 44.46 -3.09
CA GLY A 72 -33.67 45.84 -3.52
C GLY A 72 -34.20 45.92 -4.95
N VAL A 73 -33.61 45.19 -5.90
CA VAL A 73 -34.09 45.12 -7.30
C VAL A 73 -35.51 44.54 -7.36
N VAL A 74 -35.78 43.44 -6.60
CA VAL A 74 -37.12 42.80 -6.55
C VAL A 74 -38.19 43.79 -6.04
N VAL A 75 -37.87 44.57 -5.01
CA VAL A 75 -38.82 45.57 -4.46
C VAL A 75 -39.10 46.67 -5.45
N ILE A 76 -38.06 47.20 -6.16
CA ILE A 76 -38.21 48.23 -7.18
C ILE A 76 -39.08 47.72 -8.36
N ASP A 77 -38.81 46.49 -8.84
CA ASP A 77 -39.53 45.85 -9.93
C ASP A 77 -40.97 45.44 -9.53
N GLY A 78 -41.19 45.06 -8.28
CA GLY A 78 -42.46 44.61 -7.74
C GLY A 78 -43.54 45.66 -7.65
N PHE A 79 -43.19 46.95 -7.72
CA PHE A 79 -44.17 48.06 -7.86
C PHE A 79 -44.80 48.08 -9.26
N GLN A 80 -44.33 47.26 -10.21
CA GLN A 80 -44.76 47.28 -11.61
C GLN A 80 -45.41 45.98 -12.12
N GLY A 81 -45.55 44.90 -11.29
CA GLY A 81 -46.02 43.60 -11.77
C GLY A 81 -46.56 42.60 -10.73
N ASP A 82 -47.40 41.66 -11.21
CA ASP A 82 -48.16 40.66 -10.41
C ASP A 82 -47.36 39.47 -9.81
N GLU A 83 -46.04 39.33 -10.08
CA GLU A 83 -45.21 38.15 -9.65
C GLU A 83 -44.34 38.41 -8.39
N LEU A 84 -44.68 39.39 -7.56
CA LEU A 84 -43.87 39.82 -6.43
C LEU A 84 -43.66 38.69 -5.40
N THR A 85 -44.68 37.88 -5.14
CA THR A 85 -44.67 36.84 -4.09
C THR A 85 -43.66 35.75 -4.41
N GLY A 86 -43.55 35.28 -5.66
CA GLY A 86 -42.58 34.27 -6.08
C GLY A 86 -41.12 34.75 -5.97
N LYS A 87 -40.86 36.01 -6.33
CA LYS A 87 -39.52 36.61 -6.26
C LYS A 87 -39.07 36.81 -4.80
N LEU A 88 -39.96 37.21 -3.89
CA LEU A 88 -39.69 37.40 -2.47
C LEU A 88 -39.31 36.09 -1.76
N VAL A 89 -39.87 34.94 -2.18
CA VAL A 89 -39.55 33.64 -1.62
C VAL A 89 -38.25 33.07 -2.21
N ALA A 90 -37.97 33.32 -3.48
CA ALA A 90 -36.80 32.78 -4.16
C ALA A 90 -35.48 33.27 -3.58
N VAL A 91 -35.34 34.54 -3.18
CA VAL A 91 -34.12 35.12 -2.63
C VAL A 91 -33.69 34.45 -1.35
N PRO A 92 -34.51 34.32 -0.30
CA PRO A 92 -34.11 33.65 0.92
C PRO A 92 -33.86 32.15 0.72
N LEU A 93 -34.60 31.49 -0.19
CA LEU A 93 -34.38 30.08 -0.49
C LEU A 93 -32.99 29.82 -1.11
N LEU A 94 -32.61 30.64 -2.11
CA LEU A 94 -31.28 30.52 -2.73
C LEU A 94 -30.16 30.91 -1.77
N ALA A 95 -30.37 31.91 -0.92
CA ALA A 95 -29.43 32.27 0.13
C ALA A 95 -29.22 31.10 1.15
N LEU A 96 -30.30 30.45 1.53
CA LEU A 96 -30.25 29.27 2.42
C LEU A 96 -29.52 28.12 1.74
N MET A 97 -29.81 27.84 0.47
CA MET A 97 -29.15 26.80 -0.32
C MET A 97 -27.64 27.05 -0.43
N PHE A 98 -27.25 28.33 -0.72
CA PHE A 98 -25.84 28.69 -0.75
C PHE A 98 -25.17 28.55 0.63
N ALA A 99 -25.83 28.97 1.70
CA ALA A 99 -25.34 28.83 3.07
C ALA A 99 -25.14 27.36 3.45
N ALA A 100 -26.09 26.50 3.09
CA ALA A 100 -26.00 25.05 3.31
C ALA A 100 -24.84 24.44 2.52
N MET A 101 -24.67 24.79 1.26
CA MET A 101 -23.56 24.34 0.42
C MET A 101 -22.22 24.83 0.98
N ALA A 102 -22.12 26.09 1.36
CA ALA A 102 -20.91 26.67 1.94
C ALA A 102 -20.54 26.01 3.28
N TRP A 103 -21.54 25.66 4.09
CA TRP A 103 -21.34 24.90 5.33
C TRP A 103 -20.85 23.49 5.03
N HIS A 104 -21.47 22.80 4.07
CA HIS A 104 -21.08 21.44 3.67
C HIS A 104 -19.65 21.38 3.10
N ALA A 105 -19.31 22.31 2.20
CA ALA A 105 -17.98 22.43 1.61
C ALA A 105 -16.89 22.63 2.69
N ARG A 106 -17.16 23.48 3.69
CA ARG A 106 -16.22 23.69 4.81
C ARG A 106 -16.10 22.48 5.70
N ARG A 107 -17.21 21.78 5.95
CA ARG A 107 -17.21 20.55 6.76
C ARG A 107 -16.35 19.48 6.09
N ASN A 108 -16.50 19.30 4.78
CA ASN A 108 -15.69 18.35 4.01
C ASN A 108 -14.20 18.72 4.01
N ALA A 109 -13.88 20.01 3.82
CA ALA A 109 -12.49 20.48 3.88
C ALA A 109 -11.84 20.22 5.25
N ALA A 110 -12.57 20.50 6.34
CA ALA A 110 -12.08 20.21 7.70
C ALA A 110 -11.90 18.70 7.96
N GLN A 111 -12.76 17.85 7.38
CA GLN A 111 -12.62 16.41 7.48
C GLN A 111 -11.38 15.90 6.72
N LEU A 112 -11.11 16.45 5.53
CA LEU A 112 -9.90 16.11 4.76
C LEU A 112 -8.64 16.49 5.53
N GLU A 113 -8.57 17.70 6.08
CA GLU A 113 -7.44 18.14 6.90
C GLU A 113 -7.23 17.21 8.12
N GLN A 114 -8.32 16.74 8.76
CA GLN A 114 -8.22 15.80 9.87
C GLN A 114 -7.69 14.43 9.43
N VAL A 115 -8.14 13.93 8.27
CA VAL A 115 -7.66 12.65 7.72
C VAL A 115 -6.17 12.75 7.37
N GLU A 116 -5.74 13.85 6.74
CA GLU A 116 -4.33 14.10 6.42
C GLU A 116 -3.49 14.17 7.70
N ALA A 117 -3.92 14.94 8.71
CA ALA A 117 -3.21 15.04 9.99
C ALA A 117 -3.08 13.69 10.72
N VAL A 118 -4.14 12.86 10.68
CA VAL A 118 -4.10 11.50 11.26
C VAL A 118 -3.15 10.60 10.47
N ALA A 119 -3.15 10.70 9.14
CA ALA A 119 -2.25 9.94 8.28
C ALA A 119 -0.78 10.32 8.55
N GLU A 120 -0.45 11.62 8.63
CA GLU A 120 0.89 12.10 8.97
C GLU A 120 1.32 11.65 10.37
N MET A 121 0.43 11.72 11.36
CA MET A 121 0.71 11.24 12.71
C MET A 121 1.01 9.75 12.73
N ARG A 122 0.22 8.93 12.01
CA ARG A 122 0.46 7.49 11.89
C ARG A 122 1.80 7.20 11.22
N ALA A 123 2.12 7.90 10.13
CA ALA A 123 3.40 7.75 9.44
C ALA A 123 4.58 8.06 10.38
N SER A 124 4.52 9.16 11.14
CA SER A 124 5.57 9.53 12.09
C SER A 124 5.71 8.55 13.26
N LEU A 125 4.61 7.95 13.72
CA LEU A 125 4.65 6.91 14.78
C LEU A 125 5.30 5.62 14.25
N LEU A 126 4.97 5.20 13.03
CA LEU A 126 5.57 4.03 12.40
C LEU A 126 7.09 4.23 12.19
N GLU A 127 7.50 5.40 11.73
CA GLU A 127 8.90 5.76 11.56
C GLU A 127 9.67 5.71 12.89
N ARG A 128 9.11 6.29 13.95
CA ARG A 128 9.72 6.22 15.29
C ARG A 128 9.80 4.80 15.82
N GLN A 129 8.77 3.99 15.59
CA GLN A 129 8.77 2.59 15.98
C GLN A 129 9.86 1.80 15.23
N GLN A 130 10.03 2.05 13.94
CA GLN A 130 11.09 1.44 13.13
C GLN A 130 12.47 1.88 13.63
N GLN A 131 12.67 3.17 13.83
CA GLN A 131 13.93 3.69 14.36
C GLN A 131 14.27 3.10 15.73
N PHE A 132 13.28 2.99 16.64
CA PHE A 132 13.48 2.35 17.94
C PHE A 132 13.97 0.89 17.80
N VAL A 133 13.41 0.12 16.85
CA VAL A 133 13.86 -1.26 16.61
C VAL A 133 15.29 -1.30 16.10
N VAL A 134 15.68 -0.37 15.21
CA VAL A 134 17.05 -0.26 14.69
C VAL A 134 18.02 0.05 15.83
N ASP A 135 17.71 1.07 16.63
CA ASP A 135 18.58 1.51 17.73
C ASP A 135 18.71 0.43 18.81
N ALA A 136 17.59 -0.18 19.22
CA ALA A 136 17.59 -1.28 20.20
C ALA A 136 18.40 -2.47 19.71
N SER A 137 18.31 -2.81 18.42
CA SER A 137 19.07 -3.94 17.84
C SER A 137 20.57 -3.65 17.83
N HIS A 138 21.00 -2.43 17.56
CA HIS A 138 22.43 -2.05 17.65
C HIS A 138 22.93 -2.11 19.08
N GLU A 139 22.15 -1.60 20.03
CA GLU A 139 22.51 -1.62 21.47
C GLU A 139 22.54 -3.05 22.04
N LEU A 140 21.69 -3.96 21.53
CA LEU A 140 21.68 -5.35 21.96
C LEU A 140 22.80 -6.20 21.30
N ARG A 141 23.23 -5.89 20.09
CA ARG A 141 24.30 -6.62 19.40
C ARG A 141 25.61 -6.58 20.17
N THR A 142 25.95 -5.43 20.75
CA THR A 142 27.19 -5.23 21.49
C THR A 142 27.32 -6.18 22.70
N PRO A 143 26.34 -6.26 23.66
CA PRO A 143 26.44 -7.18 24.79
C PRO A 143 26.41 -8.67 24.37
N VAL A 144 25.66 -9.01 23.30
CA VAL A 144 25.63 -10.37 22.73
C VAL A 144 27.01 -10.75 22.21
N THR A 145 27.66 -9.88 21.46
CA THR A 145 29.02 -10.09 20.92
C THR A 145 30.05 -10.25 22.05
N ILE A 146 29.95 -9.43 23.10
CA ILE A 146 30.85 -9.51 24.26
C ILE A 146 30.63 -10.83 25.00
N ALA A 147 29.37 -11.21 25.28
CA ALA A 147 29.04 -12.46 25.95
C ALA A 147 29.56 -13.67 25.16
N ARG A 148 29.35 -13.67 23.83
CA ARG A 148 29.89 -14.73 22.95
C ARG A 148 31.43 -14.81 23.04
N GLY A 149 32.12 -13.69 22.97
CA GLY A 149 33.57 -13.66 23.10
C GLY A 149 34.09 -14.27 24.41
N HIS A 150 33.42 -13.96 25.54
CA HIS A 150 33.77 -14.55 26.82
C HIS A 150 33.52 -16.07 26.88
N LEU A 151 32.40 -16.53 26.34
CA LEU A 151 32.09 -17.95 26.27
C LEU A 151 33.04 -18.73 25.32
N GLU A 152 33.44 -18.12 24.19
CA GLU A 152 34.43 -18.70 23.31
C GLU A 152 35.82 -18.86 23.99
N LEU A 153 36.18 -17.91 24.87
CA LEU A 153 37.40 -18.02 25.68
C LEU A 153 37.28 -19.19 26.69
N LEU A 154 36.14 -19.25 27.42
CA LEU A 154 35.88 -20.35 28.36
C LEU A 154 35.89 -21.72 27.66
N ARG A 155 35.33 -21.83 26.44
CA ARG A 155 35.37 -23.06 25.65
C ARG A 155 36.79 -23.50 25.32
N ARG A 156 37.69 -22.55 25.05
CA ARG A 156 39.13 -22.87 24.78
C ARG A 156 39.86 -23.36 26.02
N GLU A 157 39.47 -22.86 27.20
CA GLU A 157 40.08 -23.27 28.47
C GLU A 157 39.51 -24.60 29.03
N HIS A 158 38.22 -24.88 28.74
CA HIS A 158 37.50 -26.07 29.23
C HIS A 158 36.94 -26.85 28.06
N GLN A 159 37.66 -27.83 27.53
CA GLN A 159 37.31 -28.60 26.33
C GLN A 159 36.04 -29.45 26.44
N GLU A 160 35.51 -29.68 27.66
CA GLU A 160 34.30 -30.44 27.94
C GLU A 160 33.34 -29.64 28.79
N ALA A 161 32.76 -28.55 28.23
CA ALA A 161 31.75 -27.72 28.89
C ALA A 161 30.48 -27.64 28.01
N PRO A 162 29.60 -28.67 28.04
CA PRO A 162 28.37 -28.68 27.22
C PRO A 162 27.46 -27.48 27.51
N GLU A 163 27.49 -26.92 28.72
CA GLU A 163 26.74 -25.70 29.05
C GLU A 163 27.23 -24.47 28.30
N VAL A 164 28.51 -24.40 27.96
CA VAL A 164 29.11 -23.35 27.16
C VAL A 164 28.66 -23.44 25.70
N GLU A 165 28.58 -24.65 25.15
CA GLU A 165 28.07 -24.86 23.79
C GLU A 165 26.59 -24.43 23.68
N VAL A 166 25.75 -24.85 24.64
CA VAL A 166 24.35 -24.45 24.69
C VAL A 166 24.20 -22.92 24.76
N ALA A 167 25.05 -22.27 25.56
CA ALA A 167 25.01 -20.81 25.70
C ALA A 167 25.49 -20.10 24.42
N LEU A 168 26.49 -20.64 23.72
CA LEU A 168 26.97 -20.11 22.42
C LEU A 168 25.90 -20.27 21.35
N ASP A 169 25.19 -21.39 21.30
CA ASP A 169 24.10 -21.63 20.37
C ASP A 169 22.94 -20.66 20.59
N GLU A 170 22.58 -20.40 21.87
CA GLU A 170 21.51 -19.43 22.16
C GLU A 170 21.91 -17.97 21.82
N LEU A 171 23.19 -17.59 22.02
CA LEU A 171 23.68 -16.29 21.59
C LEU A 171 23.70 -16.15 20.06
N ALA A 172 24.08 -17.20 19.34
CA ALA A 172 24.00 -17.21 17.87
C ALA A 172 22.55 -17.07 17.38
N ARG A 173 21.63 -17.73 18.08
CA ARG A 173 20.20 -17.59 17.80
C ARG A 173 19.69 -16.17 18.07
N MET A 174 20.10 -15.54 19.16
CA MET A 174 19.74 -14.14 19.48
C MET A 174 20.28 -13.18 18.40
N ASP A 175 21.52 -13.37 17.97
CA ASP A 175 22.14 -12.56 16.91
C ASP A 175 21.34 -12.66 15.59
N GLY A 176 20.95 -13.88 15.19
CA GLY A 176 20.09 -14.08 14.02
C GLY A 176 18.70 -13.43 14.14
N ILE A 177 18.11 -13.39 15.34
CA ILE A 177 16.84 -12.68 15.58
C ILE A 177 17.04 -11.16 15.43
N LEU A 178 18.11 -10.62 15.98
CA LEU A 178 18.43 -9.19 15.88
C LEU A 178 18.66 -8.76 14.43
N GLU A 179 19.39 -9.57 13.64
CA GLU A 179 19.60 -9.29 12.22
C GLU A 179 18.28 -9.28 11.44
N ARG A 180 17.40 -10.24 11.69
CA ARG A 180 16.08 -10.33 11.08
C ARG A 180 15.19 -9.12 11.44
N LEU A 181 15.25 -8.66 12.70
CA LEU A 181 14.53 -7.47 13.16
C LEU A 181 15.05 -6.20 12.47
N LEU A 182 16.37 -6.03 12.39
CA LEU A 182 17.01 -4.92 11.69
C LEU A 182 16.62 -4.89 10.22
N PHE A 183 16.63 -6.05 9.56
CA PHE A 183 16.21 -6.18 8.17
C PHE A 183 14.77 -5.69 7.99
N LEU A 184 13.83 -6.19 8.82
CA LEU A 184 12.43 -5.81 8.77
C LEU A 184 12.15 -4.34 9.12
N ALA A 185 13.01 -3.72 9.93
CA ALA A 185 12.91 -2.30 10.25
C ALA A 185 13.38 -1.40 9.11
N ARG A 186 14.35 -1.84 8.31
CA ARG A 186 14.90 -1.09 7.16
C ARG A 186 14.12 -1.31 5.86
N ALA A 187 13.49 -2.46 5.68
CA ALA A 187 12.81 -2.84 4.44
C ALA A 187 11.78 -1.83 3.88
N PRO A 188 11.05 -1.02 4.70
CA PRO A 188 10.15 0.01 4.19
C PRO A 188 10.83 1.29 3.67
N GLN A 189 12.15 1.44 3.82
CA GLN A 189 12.87 2.62 3.37
C GLN A 189 13.08 2.58 1.85
N SER A 190 12.96 3.72 1.18
CA SER A 190 13.05 3.83 -0.29
C SER A 190 14.42 3.45 -0.88
N GLU A 191 15.47 3.44 -0.07
CA GLU A 191 16.85 3.11 -0.47
C GLU A 191 17.31 1.76 0.10
N PHE A 192 16.38 0.89 0.44
CA PHE A 192 16.68 -0.39 1.08
C PHE A 192 17.43 -1.36 0.15
N LEU A 193 17.07 -1.40 -1.14
CA LEU A 193 17.65 -2.33 -2.11
C LEU A 193 18.88 -1.77 -2.83
N VAL A 194 19.90 -2.59 -2.98
CA VAL A 194 21.05 -2.34 -3.82
C VAL A 194 20.96 -3.25 -5.05
N LEU A 195 20.21 -2.81 -6.06
CA LEU A 195 20.00 -3.58 -7.28
C LEU A 195 21.31 -3.74 -8.06
N ARG A 196 21.58 -4.98 -8.48
CA ARG A 196 22.72 -5.37 -9.33
C ARG A 196 22.23 -6.32 -10.42
N GLU A 197 22.88 -6.27 -11.56
CA GLU A 197 22.65 -7.27 -12.61
C GLU A 197 23.23 -8.62 -12.16
N ILE A 198 22.37 -9.59 -11.88
CA ILE A 198 22.77 -10.92 -11.43
C ILE A 198 22.28 -11.98 -12.41
N ASP A 199 23.11 -12.99 -12.63
CA ASP A 199 22.73 -14.24 -13.28
C ASP A 199 21.93 -15.08 -12.28
N VAL A 200 20.62 -15.19 -12.53
CA VAL A 200 19.69 -15.86 -11.61
C VAL A 200 19.94 -17.36 -11.55
N GLU A 201 20.32 -18.00 -12.67
CA GLU A 201 20.63 -19.42 -12.70
C GLU A 201 21.86 -19.72 -11.82
N ALA A 202 22.94 -18.99 -12.00
CA ALA A 202 24.15 -19.13 -11.20
C ALA A 202 23.88 -18.81 -9.72
N PHE A 203 23.11 -17.77 -9.41
CA PHE A 203 22.76 -17.36 -8.05
C PHE A 203 21.93 -18.42 -7.33
N LEU A 204 20.89 -18.97 -7.98
CA LEU A 204 20.06 -20.02 -7.41
C LEU A 204 20.83 -21.34 -7.28
N GLY A 205 21.73 -21.62 -8.20
CA GLY A 205 22.65 -22.74 -8.11
C GLY A 205 23.54 -22.69 -6.85
N ASP A 206 24.12 -21.53 -6.54
CA ASP A 206 24.89 -21.32 -5.31
C ASP A 206 24.06 -21.49 -4.04
N VAL A 207 22.84 -20.96 -4.02
CA VAL A 207 21.91 -21.13 -2.89
C VAL A 207 21.55 -22.60 -2.71
N PHE A 208 21.21 -23.29 -3.79
CA PHE A 208 20.87 -24.70 -3.82
C PHE A 208 21.99 -25.58 -3.30
N LEU A 209 23.22 -25.41 -3.80
CA LEU A 209 24.39 -26.19 -3.38
C LEU A 209 24.61 -26.07 -1.88
N ARG A 210 24.58 -24.85 -1.36
CA ARG A 210 24.77 -24.61 0.08
C ARG A 210 23.73 -25.31 0.94
N TRP A 211 22.44 -25.24 0.55
CA TRP A 211 21.37 -25.84 1.34
C TRP A 211 21.29 -27.36 1.19
N SER A 212 21.67 -27.91 0.04
CA SER A 212 21.70 -29.37 -0.19
C SER A 212 22.72 -30.08 0.70
N GLU A 213 23.74 -29.38 1.20
CA GLU A 213 24.73 -29.90 2.15
C GLU A 213 24.25 -29.84 3.62
N VAL A 214 23.24 -28.98 3.92
CA VAL A 214 22.77 -28.75 5.30
C VAL A 214 21.86 -29.88 5.81
N ALA A 215 21.06 -30.50 4.94
CA ALA A 215 20.07 -31.48 5.35
C ALA A 215 19.91 -32.58 4.31
N GLU A 216 19.82 -33.82 4.82
CA GLU A 216 19.61 -35.03 4.02
C GLU A 216 18.16 -35.11 3.52
N ARG A 217 17.91 -34.46 2.36
CA ARG A 217 16.63 -34.39 1.66
C ARG A 217 16.82 -34.75 0.19
N THR A 218 15.71 -35.00 -0.53
CA THR A 218 15.77 -35.10 -2.00
C THR A 218 15.65 -33.70 -2.60
N TRP A 219 16.80 -33.13 -2.95
CA TRP A 219 16.89 -31.77 -3.47
C TRP A 219 16.70 -31.75 -4.99
N ARG A 220 15.89 -30.77 -5.49
CA ARG A 220 15.68 -30.53 -6.91
C ARG A 220 15.87 -29.04 -7.23
N LEU A 221 16.53 -28.76 -8.35
CA LEU A 221 16.70 -27.41 -8.87
C LEU A 221 16.17 -27.38 -10.30
N GLN A 222 15.26 -26.46 -10.59
CA GLN A 222 14.74 -26.22 -11.94
C GLN A 222 14.75 -24.71 -12.22
N VAL A 223 15.61 -24.25 -13.12
CA VAL A 223 15.70 -22.85 -13.52
C VAL A 223 15.45 -22.73 -15.01
N ASP A 224 14.28 -22.20 -15.37
CA ASP A 224 13.86 -21.96 -16.76
C ASP A 224 13.99 -20.47 -17.10
N LEU A 225 15.10 -19.86 -16.67
CA LEU A 225 15.45 -18.44 -16.87
C LEU A 225 16.88 -18.31 -17.37
N THR A 226 17.10 -17.42 -18.31
CA THR A 226 18.43 -17.09 -18.83
C THR A 226 18.62 -15.59 -18.84
N GLY A 227 19.86 -15.12 -18.54
CA GLY A 227 20.25 -13.73 -18.61
C GLY A 227 20.36 -13.03 -17.25
N LEU A 228 20.68 -11.75 -17.30
CA LEU A 228 20.93 -10.92 -16.13
C LEU A 228 19.64 -10.19 -15.72
N LEU A 229 19.37 -10.15 -14.42
CA LEU A 229 18.22 -9.45 -13.85
C LEU A 229 18.67 -8.43 -12.78
N PRO A 230 18.06 -7.24 -12.76
CA PRO A 230 18.32 -6.21 -11.75
C PRO A 230 17.65 -6.58 -10.43
N LEU A 231 18.37 -7.28 -9.55
CA LEU A 231 17.92 -7.74 -8.25
C LEU A 231 18.96 -7.37 -7.17
N ASP A 232 18.52 -7.31 -5.93
CA ASP A 232 19.41 -7.25 -4.78
C ASP A 232 19.77 -8.67 -4.33
N PRO A 233 21.03 -9.14 -4.54
CA PRO A 233 21.41 -10.50 -4.22
C PRO A 233 21.39 -10.80 -2.72
N ASP A 234 21.69 -9.82 -1.87
CA ASP A 234 21.75 -10.01 -0.42
C ASP A 234 20.33 -10.10 0.18
N ALA A 235 19.41 -9.24 -0.28
CA ALA A 235 18.01 -9.28 0.09
C ALA A 235 17.34 -10.58 -0.41
N LEU A 236 17.57 -10.95 -1.68
CA LEU A 236 17.03 -12.17 -2.27
C LEU A 236 17.53 -13.42 -1.55
N ARG A 237 18.84 -13.46 -1.23
CA ARG A 237 19.44 -14.55 -0.43
C ARG A 237 18.75 -14.69 0.92
N SER A 238 18.53 -13.56 1.62
CA SER A 238 17.83 -13.58 2.93
C SER A 238 16.41 -14.14 2.84
N ALA A 239 15.69 -13.84 1.75
CA ALA A 239 14.35 -14.39 1.52
C ALA A 239 14.38 -15.91 1.23
N LEU A 240 15.30 -16.34 0.35
CA LEU A 240 15.44 -17.77 0.01
C LEU A 240 15.95 -18.59 1.20
N ASP A 241 16.89 -18.08 1.98
CA ASP A 241 17.35 -18.73 3.20
C ASP A 241 16.19 -18.92 4.19
N ALA A 242 15.32 -17.93 4.34
CA ALA A 242 14.15 -18.05 5.21
C ALA A 242 13.13 -19.10 4.71
N LEU A 243 12.93 -19.22 3.39
CA LEU A 243 12.06 -20.25 2.81
C LEU A 243 12.65 -21.65 2.91
N LEU A 244 13.95 -21.80 2.62
CA LEU A 244 14.64 -23.06 2.66
C LEU A 244 14.84 -23.56 4.10
N GLU A 245 15.11 -22.66 5.07
CA GLU A 245 15.10 -22.97 6.49
C GLU A 245 13.74 -23.55 6.93
N ASN A 246 12.64 -22.94 6.46
CA ASN A 246 11.30 -23.46 6.72
C ASN A 246 11.09 -24.84 6.07
N ALA A 247 11.48 -25.03 4.82
CA ALA A 247 11.35 -26.30 4.11
C ALA A 247 12.12 -27.41 4.85
N VAL A 248 13.36 -27.18 5.24
CA VAL A 248 14.17 -28.15 6.04
C VAL A 248 13.54 -28.44 7.39
N LYS A 249 13.02 -27.41 8.05
CA LYS A 249 12.42 -27.52 9.39
C LYS A 249 11.14 -28.37 9.42
N TYR A 250 10.32 -28.31 8.36
CA TYR A 250 9.01 -28.96 8.29
C TYR A 250 8.98 -30.22 7.42
N THR A 251 10.15 -30.70 6.99
CA THR A 251 10.36 -31.96 6.28
C THR A 251 11.17 -32.91 7.12
N ASP A 252 11.11 -34.19 6.77
CA ASP A 252 11.91 -35.31 7.38
C ASP A 252 12.90 -35.86 6.34
N PRO A 253 13.92 -36.66 6.74
CA PRO A 253 14.83 -37.33 5.82
C PRO A 253 14.09 -38.13 4.73
N GLY A 254 14.43 -37.90 3.46
CA GLY A 254 13.77 -38.52 2.30
C GLY A 254 12.68 -37.68 1.66
N ASP A 255 12.18 -36.64 2.33
CA ASP A 255 11.27 -35.66 1.70
C ASP A 255 11.94 -34.91 0.57
N VAL A 256 11.11 -34.33 -0.29
CA VAL A 256 11.55 -33.53 -1.45
C VAL A 256 11.51 -32.04 -1.10
N ILE A 257 12.60 -31.33 -1.41
CA ILE A 257 12.63 -29.86 -1.43
C ILE A 257 13.04 -29.43 -2.84
N GLU A 258 12.25 -28.56 -3.44
CA GLU A 258 12.47 -28.08 -4.81
C GLU A 258 12.59 -26.56 -4.82
N LEU A 259 13.63 -26.06 -5.48
CA LEU A 259 13.83 -24.66 -5.80
C LEU A 259 13.65 -24.50 -7.30
N ALA A 260 12.68 -23.70 -7.73
CA ALA A 260 12.40 -23.46 -9.14
C ALA A 260 12.33 -21.97 -9.45
N ALA A 261 12.64 -21.60 -10.70
CA ALA A 261 12.47 -20.24 -11.20
C ALA A 261 12.08 -20.25 -12.67
N HIS A 262 11.09 -19.42 -13.02
CA HIS A 262 10.58 -19.32 -14.38
C HIS A 262 10.00 -17.92 -14.65
N ALA A 263 9.80 -17.56 -15.92
CA ALA A 263 9.10 -16.34 -16.29
C ALA A 263 7.60 -16.44 -15.93
N ASP A 264 7.01 -15.33 -15.48
CA ASP A 264 5.58 -15.30 -15.09
C ASP A 264 4.61 -15.15 -16.30
N GLY A 265 5.14 -15.04 -17.52
CA GLY A 265 4.36 -14.84 -18.76
C GLY A 265 3.81 -13.40 -18.94
N VAL A 266 3.99 -12.52 -17.96
CA VAL A 266 3.54 -11.11 -18.00
C VAL A 266 4.74 -10.14 -18.01
N GLY A 267 5.95 -10.67 -18.02
CA GLY A 267 7.21 -9.92 -18.06
C GLY A 267 7.85 -9.71 -16.69
N GLY A 268 7.60 -10.60 -15.75
CA GLY A 268 8.27 -10.76 -14.46
C GLY A 268 8.84 -12.17 -14.33
N ILE A 269 9.36 -12.47 -13.14
CA ILE A 269 9.83 -13.81 -12.78
C ILE A 269 9.08 -14.32 -11.54
N VAL A 270 8.99 -15.64 -11.43
CA VAL A 270 8.52 -16.34 -10.25
C VAL A 270 9.64 -17.24 -9.75
N ILE A 271 9.99 -17.11 -8.47
CA ILE A 271 10.86 -18.05 -7.78
C ILE A 271 10.00 -18.86 -6.82
N GLU A 272 10.07 -20.16 -6.90
CA GLU A 272 9.28 -21.11 -6.10
C GLU A 272 10.18 -21.93 -5.19
N VAL A 273 9.74 -22.07 -3.94
CA VAL A 273 10.31 -23.06 -3.00
C VAL A 273 9.17 -23.97 -2.58
N SER A 274 9.25 -25.24 -2.91
CA SER A 274 8.26 -26.23 -2.52
C SER A 274 8.88 -27.35 -1.69
N ASP A 275 8.08 -27.89 -0.79
CA ASP A 275 8.43 -29.03 0.07
C ASP A 275 7.32 -30.10 0.04
N SER A 276 7.67 -31.34 0.36
CA SER A 276 6.72 -32.45 0.52
C SER A 276 6.40 -32.78 1.97
N GLY A 277 6.64 -31.84 2.89
CA GLY A 277 6.48 -32.03 4.32
C GLY A 277 5.03 -32.05 4.81
N ALA A 278 4.84 -31.74 6.09
CA ALA A 278 3.53 -31.82 6.75
C ALA A 278 2.48 -30.81 6.23
N GLY A 279 2.88 -29.80 5.45
CA GLY A 279 2.01 -28.73 4.98
C GLY A 279 1.62 -27.74 6.07
N ILE A 280 0.78 -26.75 5.68
CA ILE A 280 0.30 -25.71 6.58
C ILE A 280 -1.20 -25.92 6.82
N PRO A 281 -1.67 -25.97 8.10
CA PRO A 281 -3.09 -26.04 8.42
C PRO A 281 -3.86 -24.85 7.80
N SER A 282 -5.06 -25.10 7.27
CA SER A 282 -5.88 -24.08 6.62
C SER A 282 -6.19 -22.87 7.50
N GLU A 283 -6.31 -23.10 8.80
CA GLU A 283 -6.58 -22.05 9.80
C GLU A 283 -5.39 -21.11 9.98
N ALA A 284 -4.15 -21.58 9.75
CA ALA A 284 -2.95 -20.78 9.88
C ALA A 284 -2.63 -19.95 8.62
N LEU A 285 -3.11 -20.37 7.44
CA LEU A 285 -2.81 -19.72 6.15
C LEU A 285 -3.01 -18.21 6.11
N PRO A 286 -4.10 -17.63 6.68
CA PRO A 286 -4.30 -16.17 6.66
C PRO A 286 -3.24 -15.39 7.44
N HIS A 287 -2.55 -16.01 8.38
CA HIS A 287 -1.67 -15.36 9.35
C HIS A 287 -0.19 -15.77 9.23
N ILE A 288 0.18 -16.69 8.34
CA ILE A 288 1.57 -17.20 8.26
C ILE A 288 2.61 -16.14 7.92
N PHE A 289 2.19 -15.06 7.28
CA PHE A 289 3.04 -13.93 6.88
C PHE A 289 3.13 -12.84 7.97
N ASP A 290 2.32 -12.95 9.03
CA ASP A 290 2.38 -11.99 10.14
C ASP A 290 3.68 -12.16 10.92
N ARG A 291 4.21 -11.06 11.46
CA ARG A 291 5.39 -11.11 12.33
C ARG A 291 5.06 -11.93 13.57
N TRP A 292 5.95 -12.83 13.98
CA TRP A 292 5.79 -13.72 15.12
C TRP A 292 4.72 -14.82 14.95
N ALA A 293 4.14 -14.96 13.76
CA ALA A 293 3.16 -16.01 13.49
C ALA A 293 3.81 -17.40 13.61
N ARG A 294 3.10 -18.31 14.27
CA ARG A 294 3.49 -19.73 14.44
C ARG A 294 2.24 -20.59 14.31
N ALA A 295 2.30 -21.60 13.47
CA ALA A 295 1.15 -22.45 13.17
C ALA A 295 0.75 -23.37 14.33
N ASP A 296 1.64 -23.64 15.30
CA ASP A 296 1.33 -24.50 16.46
C ASP A 296 2.19 -24.18 17.69
N SER A 297 1.53 -24.03 18.86
CA SER A 297 2.20 -23.68 20.11
C SER A 297 2.72 -24.90 20.92
N ALA A 298 2.32 -26.12 20.59
CA ALA A 298 2.55 -27.27 21.43
C ALA A 298 3.61 -28.25 20.92
N ARG A 299 3.77 -28.46 19.62
CA ARG A 299 4.69 -29.46 19.06
C ARG A 299 6.05 -28.94 18.58
N THR A 300 6.24 -27.62 18.54
CA THR A 300 7.40 -26.97 17.90
C THR A 300 8.33 -26.25 18.84
N ARG A 301 8.28 -26.53 20.17
CA ARG A 301 9.25 -25.94 21.11
C ARG A 301 10.69 -26.39 20.81
N ASP A 302 10.87 -27.61 20.32
CA ASP A 302 12.19 -28.18 20.02
C ASP A 302 12.72 -27.81 18.61
N ARG A 303 11.83 -27.40 17.67
CA ARG A 303 12.21 -26.98 16.29
C ARG A 303 12.24 -25.46 16.15
N GLY A 304 12.73 -24.74 17.15
CA GLY A 304 12.73 -23.30 17.34
C GLY A 304 12.86 -22.39 16.10
N GLY A 305 12.11 -21.28 16.09
CA GLY A 305 12.22 -20.18 15.13
C GLY A 305 11.40 -19.00 15.63
N ALA A 306 11.90 -17.76 15.41
CA ALA A 306 11.28 -16.53 15.93
C ALA A 306 9.99 -16.10 15.18
N GLY A 307 9.53 -16.84 14.14
CA GLY A 307 8.37 -16.43 13.35
C GLY A 307 8.58 -15.16 12.51
N LEU A 308 9.83 -14.82 12.18
CA LEU A 308 10.19 -13.64 11.40
C LEU A 308 10.55 -13.97 9.94
N GLY A 309 10.82 -15.25 9.61
CA GLY A 309 11.32 -15.65 8.29
C GLY A 309 10.36 -15.27 7.16
N LEU A 310 9.08 -15.66 7.24
CA LEU A 310 8.11 -15.33 6.20
C LEU A 310 7.80 -13.83 6.08
N ALA A 311 7.91 -13.07 7.18
CA ALA A 311 7.82 -11.62 7.13
C ALA A 311 8.98 -11.00 6.34
N ILE A 312 10.19 -11.56 6.41
CA ILE A 312 11.34 -11.15 5.58
C ILE A 312 11.04 -11.42 4.10
N VAL A 313 10.51 -12.59 3.76
CA VAL A 313 10.16 -12.94 2.39
C VAL A 313 9.19 -11.93 1.78
N VAL A 314 8.14 -11.58 2.53
CA VAL A 314 7.18 -10.55 2.12
C VAL A 314 7.84 -9.18 1.97
N ALA A 315 8.71 -8.81 2.91
CA ALA A 315 9.41 -7.52 2.87
C ALA A 315 10.33 -7.42 1.64
N VAL A 316 11.07 -8.46 1.32
CA VAL A 316 11.94 -8.53 0.12
C VAL A 316 11.12 -8.47 -1.16
N ALA A 317 10.04 -9.26 -1.25
CA ALA A 317 9.17 -9.25 -2.41
C ALA A 317 8.59 -7.84 -2.67
N ARG A 318 8.06 -7.21 -1.62
CA ARG A 318 7.52 -5.84 -1.70
C ARG A 318 8.56 -4.78 -2.06
N ALA A 319 9.75 -4.86 -1.48
CA ALA A 319 10.84 -3.93 -1.80
C ALA A 319 11.22 -4.01 -3.28
N HIS A 320 11.18 -5.21 -3.90
CA HIS A 320 11.37 -5.39 -5.34
C HIS A 320 10.12 -5.05 -6.17
N GLY A 321 9.05 -4.48 -5.57
CA GLY A 321 7.79 -4.15 -6.26
C GLY A 321 6.90 -5.36 -6.55
N GLY A 322 7.22 -6.51 -5.97
CA GLY A 322 6.55 -7.79 -6.17
C GLY A 322 5.66 -8.21 -5.00
N ARG A 323 5.35 -9.50 -4.97
CA ARG A 323 4.53 -10.12 -3.91
C ARG A 323 4.99 -11.54 -3.60
N CYS A 324 4.66 -12.00 -2.40
CA CYS A 324 4.79 -13.40 -1.99
C CYS A 324 3.40 -14.05 -1.89
N SER A 325 3.28 -15.31 -2.31
CA SER A 325 2.08 -16.12 -2.13
C SER A 325 2.44 -17.53 -1.65
N VAL A 326 1.45 -18.21 -1.06
CA VAL A 326 1.56 -19.59 -0.62
C VAL A 326 0.47 -20.43 -1.29
N LYS A 327 0.83 -21.62 -1.72
CA LYS A 327 -0.09 -22.61 -2.27
C LYS A 327 0.07 -23.91 -1.49
N PRO A 328 -0.95 -24.36 -0.75
CA PRO A 328 -0.96 -25.70 -0.18
C PRO A 328 -0.89 -26.75 -1.29
N LEU A 329 -0.07 -27.77 -1.09
CA LEU A 329 0.01 -28.94 -1.97
C LEU A 329 -0.71 -30.13 -1.32
N PRO A 330 -1.05 -31.18 -2.06
CA PRO A 330 -1.60 -32.42 -1.47
C PRO A 330 -0.66 -33.02 -0.39
N HIS A 331 0.65 -32.86 -0.59
CA HIS A 331 1.71 -33.16 0.36
C HIS A 331 2.67 -31.98 0.36
N GLY A 332 2.73 -31.22 1.49
CA GLY A 332 3.64 -30.10 1.67
C GLY A 332 3.10 -28.72 1.28
N THR A 333 4.02 -27.83 0.99
CA THR A 333 3.74 -26.39 0.76
C THR A 333 4.58 -25.86 -0.39
N MET A 334 4.04 -24.89 -1.15
CA MET A 334 4.77 -24.14 -2.16
C MET A 334 4.66 -22.65 -1.84
N PHE A 335 5.80 -21.99 -1.69
CA PHE A 335 5.90 -20.52 -1.62
C PHE A 335 6.36 -19.97 -2.96
N ARG A 336 5.76 -18.83 -3.37
CA ARG A 336 6.08 -18.15 -4.63
C ARG A 336 6.45 -16.71 -4.38
N LEU A 337 7.62 -16.30 -4.88
CA LEU A 337 8.03 -14.90 -4.99
C LEU A 337 7.78 -14.44 -6.43
N HIS A 338 6.84 -13.53 -6.60
CA HIS A 338 6.60 -12.87 -7.87
C HIS A 338 7.36 -11.55 -7.90
N LEU A 339 8.33 -11.40 -8.80
CA LEU A 339 9.16 -10.21 -8.91
C LEU A 339 8.97 -9.60 -10.31
N PRO A 340 8.53 -8.32 -10.42
CA PRO A 340 8.24 -7.66 -11.69
C PRO A 340 9.53 -7.13 -12.36
N VAL A 341 10.55 -7.98 -12.43
CA VAL A 341 11.84 -7.68 -13.05
C VAL A 341 11.93 -8.36 -14.40
N ARG A 342 12.44 -7.64 -15.40
CA ARG A 342 12.56 -8.13 -16.78
C ARG A 342 14.00 -8.41 -17.14
N VAL A 343 14.22 -9.46 -17.90
CA VAL A 343 15.52 -9.75 -18.52
C VAL A 343 15.91 -8.60 -19.45
N ALA A 344 17.09 -8.05 -19.28
CA ALA A 344 17.60 -7.01 -20.16
C ALA A 344 17.71 -7.56 -21.59
N GLY A 345 16.89 -7.04 -22.50
CA GLY A 345 16.88 -7.46 -23.92
C GLY A 345 15.57 -8.10 -24.41
N GLU A 346 14.65 -8.48 -23.55
CA GLU A 346 13.31 -8.91 -24.01
C GLU A 346 12.43 -7.68 -24.30
N HIS A 347 12.14 -7.47 -25.58
CA HIS A 347 11.15 -6.48 -26.01
C HIS A 347 9.78 -6.92 -25.47
N ALA A 348 9.14 -6.05 -24.68
CA ALA A 348 7.77 -6.25 -24.28
C ALA A 348 6.90 -6.52 -25.54
N PRO A 349 6.09 -7.56 -25.58
CA PRO A 349 5.07 -7.65 -26.60
C PRO A 349 4.19 -6.41 -26.46
N SER A 350 4.10 -5.61 -27.53
CA SER A 350 3.20 -4.45 -27.57
C SER A 350 1.80 -4.90 -27.15
N PRO A 351 1.11 -4.17 -26.26
CA PRO A 351 -0.23 -4.55 -25.86
C PRO A 351 -1.09 -4.65 -27.11
N THR A 352 -1.67 -5.82 -27.33
CA THR A 352 -2.56 -6.08 -28.45
C THR A 352 -3.77 -5.15 -28.27
N PRO A 353 -4.23 -4.43 -29.33
CA PRO A 353 -5.35 -3.46 -29.26
C PRO A 353 -6.68 -4.05 -28.75
N ALA A 354 -6.76 -5.37 -28.54
CA ALA A 354 -7.92 -6.06 -27.98
C ALA A 354 -8.07 -5.88 -26.45
N ALA A 355 -6.96 -5.74 -25.69
CA ALA A 355 -7.00 -5.58 -24.24
C ALA A 355 -7.47 -4.17 -23.80
N GLU A 356 -7.25 -3.14 -24.63
CA GLU A 356 -7.76 -1.78 -24.33
C GLU A 356 -9.29 -1.66 -24.53
N ARG A 357 -9.91 -2.53 -25.32
CA ARG A 357 -11.38 -2.54 -25.51
C ARG A 357 -12.13 -3.21 -24.38
N GLU A 358 -11.51 -4.13 -23.66
CA GLU A 358 -12.15 -4.85 -22.55
C GLU A 358 -12.22 -4.00 -21.26
N LEU A 359 -11.26 -3.07 -21.06
CA LEU A 359 -11.25 -2.15 -19.93
C LEU A 359 -12.19 -0.93 -20.11
N ALA A 360 -12.60 -0.62 -21.34
CA ALA A 360 -13.49 0.51 -21.64
C ALA A 360 -14.98 0.10 -21.72
N GLY A 361 -15.31 -1.20 -21.64
CA GLY A 361 -16.66 -1.74 -21.86
C GLY A 361 -17.45 -2.21 -20.64
N ALA A 362 -16.92 -2.08 -19.42
CA ALA A 362 -17.64 -2.52 -18.20
C ALA A 362 -18.62 -1.45 -17.71
N GLY A 363 -19.76 -1.32 -18.37
CA GLY A 363 -20.97 -0.71 -17.84
C GLY A 363 -21.73 -1.72 -16.96
N PRO A 364 -22.62 -1.28 -16.04
CA PRO A 364 -23.25 -2.13 -15.04
C PRO A 364 -24.21 -3.14 -15.70
N GLY A 365 -23.94 -4.43 -15.53
CA GLY A 365 -24.76 -5.52 -15.99
C GLY A 365 -25.94 -5.86 -15.06
N PRO A 366 -27.02 -6.43 -15.60
CA PRO A 366 -28.26 -6.69 -14.88
C PRO A 366 -28.24 -7.99 -14.07
N ALA A 367 -29.21 -8.04 -13.16
CA ALA A 367 -29.47 -9.01 -12.11
C ALA A 367 -29.51 -10.50 -12.52
N LEU A 368 -29.20 -11.31 -11.51
CA LEU A 368 -29.27 -12.75 -11.35
C LEU A 368 -30.51 -13.44 -11.90
N SER A 369 -30.31 -14.56 -12.62
CA SER A 369 -31.25 -15.66 -12.68
C SER A 369 -30.53 -16.96 -12.33
N GLU A 370 -31.06 -17.66 -11.35
CA GLU A 370 -30.68 -19.01 -10.92
C GLU A 370 -30.94 -20.03 -12.01
N GLU A 371 -30.01 -20.95 -12.26
CA GLU A 371 -30.25 -22.38 -12.47
C GLU A 371 -28.94 -23.11 -12.90
N GLY A 372 -28.67 -24.28 -12.31
CA GLY A 372 -27.75 -25.28 -12.88
C GLY A 372 -26.61 -25.71 -11.95
N VAL A 373 -26.89 -26.63 -11.06
CA VAL A 373 -25.91 -27.46 -10.33
C VAL A 373 -25.27 -28.44 -11.27
N ASP A 374 -23.91 -28.51 -11.33
CA ASP A 374 -23.17 -29.76 -11.49
C ASP A 374 -21.72 -29.66 -10.99
N PRO A 375 -21.14 -30.76 -10.44
CA PRO A 375 -20.05 -30.71 -9.50
C PRO A 375 -18.69 -31.07 -10.11
N VAL A 376 -17.63 -30.88 -9.30
CA VAL A 376 -16.27 -31.41 -9.40
C VAL A 376 -15.22 -30.48 -10.01
N GLY A 377 -14.43 -29.92 -9.10
CA GLY A 377 -13.18 -29.23 -9.37
C GLY A 377 -12.67 -28.55 -8.11
N SER A 378 -12.09 -29.32 -7.17
CA SER A 378 -11.53 -28.78 -5.94
C SER A 378 -10.26 -27.97 -6.21
N SER A 379 -10.40 -26.68 -6.48
CA SER A 379 -9.31 -25.73 -6.39
C SER A 379 -9.36 -25.05 -5.03
N LEU A 380 -8.44 -25.41 -4.15
CA LEU A 380 -8.19 -24.71 -2.89
C LEU A 380 -7.77 -23.25 -3.17
N PRO A 381 -8.20 -22.28 -2.37
CA PRO A 381 -7.92 -20.86 -2.61
C PRO A 381 -6.43 -20.53 -2.41
N GLU A 382 -5.87 -19.82 -3.37
CA GLU A 382 -4.56 -19.19 -3.25
C GLU A 382 -4.68 -17.94 -2.36
N VAL A 383 -3.93 -17.87 -1.24
CA VAL A 383 -3.89 -16.70 -0.37
C VAL A 383 -2.87 -15.71 -0.90
N ARG A 384 -3.35 -14.57 -1.41
CA ARG A 384 -2.53 -13.46 -1.93
C ARG A 384 -2.55 -12.29 -0.97
N LEU A 385 -1.38 -11.75 -0.67
CA LEU A 385 -1.21 -10.46 0.01
C LEU A 385 -0.69 -9.44 -1.00
N THR A 386 -1.46 -8.40 -1.20
CA THR A 386 -1.09 -7.21 -1.98
C THR A 386 -0.35 -6.20 -1.10
#